data_c58e6416febcb4bf5999bc01de5fbe47
#
_entry.id   c58e6416febcb4bf5999bc01de5fbe47
#
_cell.length_a   1.000
_cell.length_b   1.000
_cell.length_c   1.000
_cell.angle_alpha   90.00
_cell.angle_beta   90.00
_cell.angle_gamma   90.00
#
_symmetry.space_group_name_H-M   'P 1'
#
loop_
_entity.id
_entity.type
_entity.pdbx_description
1 polymer ?
#
loop_
_entity_poly.entity_id
_entity_poly.type
_entity_poly.pdbx_seq_one_letter_code
_entity_poly.pdbx_strand_id
1 'polypeptide(L)'
;MNDPHTPLRRSHRGQAMAPSTVPIRAEAFDDPHGTVLHWLGMAGFLINARGTLLAVDPLLQDFDMPMLIDFPLKAADVPRLDGILVTHADNDHFSVPTCAALSAVTKRFHSTRYVAELMHELGMPADGRGIGDTFSVGGVRVTVTPADHAWQNATPLPGQRTFHDEDSCGFWIDTPDGVIWAPGDSRLIREHHLTMPTPDALLFDFSDSEWHFTFDGAVEMANAYPDADLLLHHWGSVDSPDFSPFNADPDRLRDVVVNPKRIRVLAPGEPFRLGARPRRRGAISG
;
A
#
# COMPACT_ATOMS: atom_id res chain seq x y z
N MET A 1 4.83 -20.47 -1.75
CA MET A 1 4.18 -20.02 -0.51
C MET A 1 5.08 -20.39 0.64
N ASN A 2 5.60 -19.40 1.35
CA ASN A 2 6.37 -19.65 2.56
C ASN A 2 5.46 -20.32 3.59
N ASP A 3 5.98 -21.35 4.29
CA ASP A 3 5.28 -21.98 5.40
C ASP A 3 5.00 -20.89 6.45
N PRO A 4 3.74 -20.66 6.88
CA PRO A 4 3.39 -19.65 7.88
C PRO A 4 4.07 -19.88 9.24
N HIS A 5 4.73 -21.01 9.44
CA HIS A 5 5.48 -21.34 10.65
C HIS A 5 7.00 -21.16 10.51
N THR A 6 7.50 -20.73 9.33
CA THR A 6 8.93 -20.45 9.19
C THR A 6 9.27 -19.19 9.98
N PRO A 7 10.19 -19.23 10.97
CA PRO A 7 10.59 -18.06 11.73
C PRO A 7 11.15 -16.99 10.80
N LEU A 8 10.74 -15.74 11.02
CA LEU A 8 11.27 -14.60 10.26
C LEU A 8 12.76 -14.42 10.54
N ARG A 9 13.51 -14.06 9.50
CA ARG A 9 14.90 -13.63 9.68
C ARG A 9 14.91 -12.36 10.52
N ARG A 10 15.97 -12.18 11.29
CA ARG A 10 16.19 -10.98 12.09
C ARG A 10 17.46 -10.27 11.63
N SER A 11 17.46 -8.95 11.63
CA SER A 11 18.68 -8.15 11.45
C SER A 11 19.62 -8.36 12.63
N HIS A 12 20.87 -7.89 12.51
CA HIS A 12 21.83 -7.93 13.62
C HIS A 12 21.36 -7.14 14.86
N ARG A 13 20.39 -6.23 14.70
CA ARG A 13 19.75 -5.44 15.77
C ARG A 13 18.43 -6.02 16.24
N GLY A 14 18.08 -7.24 15.79
CA GLY A 14 16.87 -7.97 16.22
C GLY A 14 15.57 -7.61 15.50
N GLN A 15 15.58 -6.66 14.57
CA GLN A 15 14.41 -6.27 13.79
C GLN A 15 13.96 -7.41 12.86
N ALA A 16 12.65 -7.62 12.72
CA ALA A 16 12.11 -8.54 11.73
C ALA A 16 12.47 -8.09 10.31
N MET A 17 12.93 -9.02 9.48
CA MET A 17 13.31 -8.77 8.09
C MET A 17 12.33 -9.45 7.16
N ALA A 18 12.00 -8.78 6.06
CA ALA A 18 11.22 -9.38 4.98
C ALA A 18 11.93 -10.65 4.43
N PRO A 19 11.17 -11.62 3.91
CA PRO A 19 11.75 -12.73 3.16
C PRO A 19 12.60 -12.26 1.99
N SER A 20 13.47 -13.12 1.47
CA SER A 20 14.35 -12.78 0.34
C SER A 20 13.54 -12.36 -0.88
N THR A 21 13.93 -11.26 -1.49
CA THR A 21 13.29 -10.69 -2.68
C THR A 21 13.18 -11.70 -3.84
N VAL A 22 12.03 -11.73 -4.47
CA VAL A 22 11.74 -12.48 -5.70
C VAL A 22 11.67 -11.46 -6.85
N PRO A 23 12.56 -11.54 -7.86
CA PRO A 23 12.53 -10.61 -8.98
C PRO A 23 11.20 -10.68 -9.75
N ILE A 24 10.56 -9.54 -9.97
CA ILE A 24 9.40 -9.42 -10.85
C ILE A 24 9.92 -9.47 -12.31
N ARG A 25 9.38 -10.39 -13.09
CA ARG A 25 9.75 -10.61 -14.48
C ARG A 25 8.72 -10.03 -15.43
N ALA A 26 9.06 -9.99 -16.73
CA ALA A 26 8.22 -9.38 -17.78
C ALA A 26 6.80 -9.98 -17.83
N GLU A 27 6.65 -11.26 -17.51
CA GLU A 27 5.36 -11.97 -17.51
C GLU A 27 4.37 -11.41 -16.48
N ALA A 28 4.85 -10.70 -15.44
CA ALA A 28 3.98 -10.04 -14.45
C ALA A 28 3.16 -8.90 -15.06
N PHE A 29 3.55 -8.41 -16.24
CA PHE A 29 2.87 -7.33 -16.97
C PHE A 29 1.89 -7.84 -18.04
N ASP A 30 1.87 -9.13 -18.32
CA ASP A 30 0.87 -9.77 -19.18
C ASP A 30 -0.46 -9.98 -18.42
N ASP A 31 -1.57 -10.28 -19.13
CA ASP A 31 -2.84 -10.58 -18.47
C ASP A 31 -2.76 -11.91 -17.69
N PRO A 32 -2.83 -11.88 -16.34
CA PRO A 32 -2.74 -13.08 -15.52
C PRO A 32 -4.05 -13.87 -15.47
N HIS A 33 -5.08 -13.51 -16.28
CA HIS A 33 -6.44 -14.06 -16.22
C HIS A 33 -7.05 -13.99 -14.80
N GLY A 34 -6.83 -12.89 -14.11
CA GLY A 34 -7.27 -12.60 -12.76
C GLY A 34 -6.55 -11.35 -12.23
N THR A 35 -6.69 -11.09 -10.94
CA THR A 35 -5.98 -9.98 -10.29
C THR A 35 -4.81 -10.53 -9.47
N VAL A 36 -3.61 -10.01 -9.72
CA VAL A 36 -2.38 -10.39 -9.03
C VAL A 36 -1.70 -9.14 -8.47
N LEU A 37 -1.27 -9.24 -7.21
CA LEU A 37 -0.52 -8.19 -6.53
C LEU A 37 0.91 -8.66 -6.28
N HIS A 38 1.87 -7.73 -6.34
CA HIS A 38 3.25 -7.95 -5.91
C HIS A 38 3.62 -6.84 -4.93
N TRP A 39 4.06 -7.20 -3.74
CA TRP A 39 4.63 -6.24 -2.81
C TRP A 39 6.00 -5.77 -3.31
N LEU A 40 6.22 -4.46 -3.39
CA LEU A 40 7.46 -3.88 -3.91
C LEU A 40 8.49 -3.58 -2.80
N GLY A 41 8.10 -3.78 -1.54
CA GLY A 41 8.76 -3.26 -0.35
C GLY A 41 8.10 -1.98 0.14
N MET A 42 8.40 -1.56 1.37
CA MET A 42 7.77 -0.41 2.04
C MET A 42 6.24 -0.48 1.94
N ALA A 43 5.57 0.60 1.50
CA ALA A 43 4.13 0.65 1.24
C ALA A 43 3.77 0.21 -0.19
N GLY A 44 4.76 -0.03 -1.06
CA GLY A 44 4.57 -0.17 -2.50
C GLY A 44 3.95 -1.48 -2.96
N PHE A 45 2.98 -1.41 -3.89
CA PHE A 45 2.41 -2.58 -4.57
C PHE A 45 2.27 -2.36 -6.07
N LEU A 46 2.60 -3.39 -6.85
CA LEU A 46 2.20 -3.52 -8.25
C LEU A 46 0.93 -4.38 -8.31
N ILE A 47 -0.10 -3.91 -8.99
CA ILE A 47 -1.38 -4.59 -9.15
C ILE A 47 -1.63 -4.81 -10.64
N ASN A 48 -1.80 -6.05 -11.06
CA ASN A 48 -2.23 -6.41 -12.40
C ASN A 48 -3.65 -6.99 -12.34
N ALA A 49 -4.63 -6.19 -12.71
CA ALA A 49 -6.04 -6.60 -12.74
C ALA A 49 -6.43 -6.91 -14.19
N ARG A 50 -6.26 -8.18 -14.61
CA ARG A 50 -6.59 -8.66 -15.97
C ARG A 50 -5.97 -7.78 -17.06
N GLY A 51 -4.69 -7.44 -16.91
CA GLY A 51 -3.95 -6.60 -17.85
C GLY A 51 -4.09 -5.10 -17.63
N THR A 52 -4.94 -4.63 -16.69
CA THR A 52 -4.86 -3.25 -16.19
C THR A 52 -3.77 -3.17 -15.14
N LEU A 53 -2.75 -2.35 -15.39
CA LEU A 53 -1.55 -2.24 -14.56
C LEU A 53 -1.58 -0.97 -13.71
N LEU A 54 -1.61 -1.16 -12.38
CA LEU A 54 -1.57 -0.10 -11.38
C LEU A 54 -0.35 -0.28 -10.48
N ALA A 55 0.23 0.82 -10.01
CA ALA A 55 1.10 0.81 -8.85
C ALA A 55 0.50 1.68 -7.75
N VAL A 56 0.63 1.26 -6.50
CA VAL A 56 0.29 2.05 -5.31
C VAL A 56 1.61 2.36 -4.61
N ASP A 57 1.87 3.63 -4.30
CA ASP A 57 3.02 4.13 -3.55
C ASP A 57 4.36 3.47 -3.93
N PRO A 58 4.75 3.42 -5.23
CA PRO A 58 5.93 2.69 -5.65
C PRO A 58 7.22 3.36 -5.17
N LEU A 59 8.06 2.59 -4.46
CA LEU A 59 9.43 2.93 -4.10
C LEU A 59 10.35 1.86 -4.71
N LEU A 60 11.17 2.22 -5.71
CA LEU A 60 12.04 1.28 -6.43
C LEU A 60 13.51 1.69 -6.45
N GLN A 61 13.85 2.86 -5.94
CA GLN A 61 15.21 3.38 -5.93
C GLN A 61 15.36 4.58 -4.97
N ASP A 62 16.59 4.87 -4.59
CA ASP A 62 17.03 6.12 -3.94
C ASP A 62 16.24 6.50 -2.68
N PHE A 63 16.05 5.53 -1.77
CA PHE A 63 15.52 5.84 -0.45
C PHE A 63 16.64 6.31 0.48
N ASP A 64 16.33 7.24 1.38
CA ASP A 64 17.29 7.91 2.25
C ASP A 64 17.69 7.12 3.52
N MET A 65 17.09 5.94 3.72
CA MET A 65 17.45 5.04 4.81
C MET A 65 18.04 3.73 4.28
N PRO A 66 18.90 3.02 5.08
CA PRO A 66 19.47 1.74 4.67
C PRO A 66 18.40 0.68 4.42
N MET A 67 18.42 0.06 3.24
CA MET A 67 17.48 -0.99 2.87
C MET A 67 17.96 -2.36 3.36
N LEU A 68 17.03 -3.18 3.85
CA LEU A 68 17.22 -4.60 4.21
C LEU A 68 16.85 -5.56 3.09
N ILE A 69 16.29 -5.02 2.00
CA ILE A 69 15.84 -5.78 0.83
C ILE A 69 16.50 -5.25 -0.44
N ASP A 70 16.59 -6.09 -1.45
CA ASP A 70 16.75 -5.63 -2.82
C ASP A 70 15.37 -5.27 -3.39
N PHE A 71 15.28 -4.22 -4.21
CA PHE A 71 14.03 -3.92 -4.90
C PHE A 71 13.71 -5.02 -5.92
N PRO A 72 12.45 -5.53 -5.95
CA PRO A 72 12.09 -6.66 -6.81
C PRO A 72 12.00 -6.30 -8.30
N LEU A 73 12.00 -5.01 -8.61
CA LEU A 73 11.80 -4.46 -9.95
C LEU A 73 12.63 -3.20 -10.10
N LYS A 74 13.25 -3.02 -11.27
CA LYS A 74 13.85 -1.73 -11.64
C LYS A 74 12.81 -0.90 -12.42
N ALA A 75 12.76 0.39 -12.18
CA ALA A 75 11.85 1.29 -12.91
C ALA A 75 12.02 1.18 -14.44
N ALA A 76 13.27 0.97 -14.91
CA ALA A 76 13.57 0.80 -16.33
C ALA A 76 13.01 -0.49 -16.97
N ASP A 77 12.67 -1.49 -16.16
CA ASP A 77 12.13 -2.77 -16.64
C ASP A 77 10.58 -2.76 -16.67
N VAL A 78 9.94 -1.66 -16.26
CA VAL A 78 8.48 -1.49 -16.31
C VAL A 78 8.06 -1.09 -17.73
N PRO A 79 7.30 -1.92 -18.45
CA PRO A 79 6.96 -1.63 -19.85
C PRO A 79 5.87 -0.57 -19.98
N ARG A 80 4.92 -0.54 -19.06
CA ARG A 80 3.81 0.42 -18.99
C ARG A 80 3.07 0.34 -17.65
N LEU A 81 2.42 1.44 -17.28
CA LEU A 81 1.42 1.49 -16.21
C LEU A 81 0.20 2.27 -16.71
N ASP A 82 -0.99 1.75 -16.40
CA ASP A 82 -2.24 2.46 -16.70
C ASP A 82 -2.48 3.58 -15.68
N GLY A 83 -1.99 3.39 -14.44
CA GLY A 83 -2.01 4.42 -13.41
C GLY A 83 -1.04 4.16 -12.26
N ILE A 84 -0.60 5.24 -11.62
CA ILE A 84 0.05 5.22 -10.32
C ILE A 84 -0.86 5.94 -9.33
N LEU A 85 -1.14 5.31 -8.20
CA LEU A 85 -1.91 5.84 -7.09
C LEU A 85 -0.93 6.21 -5.98
N VAL A 86 -0.91 7.46 -5.54
CA VAL A 86 -0.04 7.92 -4.44
C VAL A 86 -0.91 8.45 -3.31
N THR A 87 -0.71 7.90 -2.11
CA THR A 87 -1.55 8.19 -0.96
C THR A 87 -1.25 9.56 -0.33
N HIS A 88 0.02 9.93 -0.21
CA HIS A 88 0.46 11.21 0.36
C HIS A 88 1.89 11.57 -0.06
N ALA A 89 2.44 12.67 0.47
CA ALA A 89 3.66 13.29 -0.02
C ALA A 89 4.96 12.75 0.58
N ASP A 90 4.92 11.85 1.56
CA ASP A 90 6.13 11.33 2.20
C ASP A 90 6.96 10.51 1.21
N ASN A 91 8.28 10.55 1.35
CA ASN A 91 9.21 10.05 0.33
C ASN A 91 9.23 8.54 0.16
N ASP A 92 8.68 7.78 1.08
CA ASP A 92 8.47 6.34 0.98
C ASP A 92 7.14 5.96 0.28
N HIS A 93 6.27 6.95 0.00
CA HIS A 93 5.04 6.84 -0.79
C HIS A 93 5.12 7.63 -2.09
N PHE A 94 5.47 8.90 -2.04
CA PHE A 94 5.80 9.72 -3.21
C PHE A 94 7.32 9.76 -3.41
N SER A 95 7.90 8.63 -3.80
CA SER A 95 9.31 8.60 -4.23
C SER A 95 9.48 9.38 -5.52
N VAL A 96 9.94 10.61 -5.44
CA VAL A 96 10.19 11.47 -6.61
C VAL A 96 11.11 10.79 -7.63
N PRO A 97 12.26 10.17 -7.23
CA PRO A 97 13.12 9.47 -8.19
C PRO A 97 12.40 8.32 -8.91
N THR A 98 11.64 7.50 -8.18
CA THR A 98 10.87 6.40 -8.76
C THR A 98 9.77 6.90 -9.70
N CYS A 99 8.95 7.86 -9.24
CA CYS A 99 7.86 8.41 -10.04
C CYS A 99 8.36 9.12 -11.29
N ALA A 100 9.48 9.85 -11.23
CA ALA A 100 10.11 10.46 -12.38
C ALA A 100 10.58 9.42 -13.41
N ALA A 101 11.23 8.33 -12.94
CA ALA A 101 11.68 7.25 -13.81
C ALA A 101 10.52 6.50 -14.48
N LEU A 102 9.37 6.38 -13.79
CA LEU A 102 8.17 5.73 -14.32
C LEU A 102 7.28 6.65 -15.17
N SER A 103 7.51 7.96 -15.15
CA SER A 103 6.60 8.95 -15.78
C SER A 103 6.39 8.71 -17.28
N ALA A 104 7.43 8.31 -18.01
CA ALA A 104 7.35 8.08 -19.46
C ALA A 104 6.50 6.84 -19.84
N VAL A 105 6.34 5.89 -18.92
CA VAL A 105 5.58 4.64 -19.15
C VAL A 105 4.24 4.61 -18.40
N THR A 106 3.92 5.70 -17.67
CA THR A 106 2.68 5.84 -16.87
C THR A 106 1.69 6.75 -17.59
N LYS A 107 0.47 6.26 -17.82
CA LYS A 107 -0.57 7.09 -18.48
C LYS A 107 -1.00 8.26 -17.59
N ARG A 108 -1.19 8.01 -16.28
CA ARG A 108 -1.68 9.02 -15.34
C ARG A 108 -1.29 8.68 -13.90
N PHE A 109 -0.91 9.70 -13.14
CA PHE A 109 -0.81 9.64 -11.69
C PHE A 109 -2.12 10.12 -11.08
N HIS A 110 -2.53 9.52 -9.96
CA HIS A 110 -3.71 9.93 -9.20
C HIS A 110 -3.32 10.05 -7.73
N SER A 111 -3.67 11.16 -7.11
CA SER A 111 -3.36 11.42 -5.71
C SER A 111 -4.31 12.48 -5.15
N THR A 112 -4.07 12.93 -3.92
CA THR A 112 -4.69 14.14 -3.37
C THR A 112 -4.38 15.35 -4.25
N ARG A 113 -5.15 16.43 -4.08
CA ARG A 113 -4.89 17.67 -4.85
C ARG A 113 -3.50 18.22 -4.58
N TYR A 114 -3.09 18.20 -3.30
CA TYR A 114 -1.77 18.67 -2.90
C TYR A 114 -0.62 17.89 -3.58
N VAL A 115 -0.67 16.58 -3.51
CA VAL A 115 0.39 15.74 -4.13
C VAL A 115 0.39 15.88 -5.65
N ALA A 116 -0.79 16.00 -6.27
CA ALA A 116 -0.89 16.23 -7.71
C ALA A 116 -0.29 17.59 -8.13
N GLU A 117 -0.41 18.64 -7.30
CA GLU A 117 0.27 19.93 -7.54
C GLU A 117 1.79 19.74 -7.52
N LEU A 118 2.34 19.03 -6.52
CA LEU A 118 3.78 18.70 -6.49
C LEU A 118 4.23 17.91 -7.73
N MET A 119 3.42 16.94 -8.16
CA MET A 119 3.69 16.18 -9.39
C MET A 119 3.69 17.06 -10.63
N HIS A 120 2.76 18.01 -10.75
CA HIS A 120 2.71 18.96 -11.87
C HIS A 120 3.95 19.87 -11.92
N GLU A 121 4.42 20.34 -10.77
CA GLU A 121 5.67 21.13 -10.68
C GLU A 121 6.88 20.33 -11.19
N LEU A 122 6.85 19.00 -11.05
CA LEU A 122 7.86 18.09 -11.57
C LEU A 122 7.58 17.61 -13.02
N GLY A 123 6.53 18.13 -13.67
CA GLY A 123 6.17 17.78 -15.05
C GLY A 123 5.51 16.40 -15.21
N MET A 124 5.02 15.80 -14.13
CA MET A 124 4.33 14.51 -14.18
C MET A 124 2.84 14.68 -14.51
N PRO A 125 2.24 13.79 -15.35
CA PRO A 125 0.82 13.87 -15.72
C PRO A 125 -0.06 13.35 -14.56
N ALA A 126 -0.50 14.24 -13.66
CA ALA A 126 -1.26 13.88 -12.47
C ALA A 126 -2.70 14.42 -12.49
N ASP A 127 -3.61 13.73 -11.80
CA ASP A 127 -4.96 14.17 -11.48
C ASP A 127 -5.12 14.26 -9.95
N GLY A 128 -5.39 15.46 -9.44
CA GLY A 128 -5.74 15.69 -8.03
C GLY A 128 -7.18 15.27 -7.75
N ARG A 129 -7.37 14.52 -6.67
CA ARG A 129 -8.65 13.96 -6.24
C ARG A 129 -9.03 14.45 -4.85
N GLY A 130 -10.33 14.57 -4.60
CA GLY A 130 -10.86 14.79 -3.27
C GLY A 130 -11.30 13.48 -2.63
N ILE A 131 -11.45 13.48 -1.31
CA ILE A 131 -12.01 12.35 -0.57
C ILE A 131 -13.44 12.07 -1.07
N GLY A 132 -13.74 10.80 -1.36
CA GLY A 132 -15.00 10.36 -1.94
C GLY A 132 -15.05 10.38 -3.47
N ASP A 133 -14.09 11.00 -4.15
CA ASP A 133 -14.03 10.98 -5.61
C ASP A 133 -13.84 9.54 -6.11
N THR A 134 -14.55 9.21 -7.19
CA THR A 134 -14.44 7.91 -7.86
C THR A 134 -14.04 8.11 -9.32
N PHE A 135 -13.09 7.30 -9.79
CA PHE A 135 -12.60 7.32 -11.17
C PHE A 135 -12.27 5.91 -11.65
N SER A 136 -11.99 5.78 -12.95
CA SER A 136 -11.60 4.49 -13.54
C SER A 136 -10.21 4.55 -14.14
N VAL A 137 -9.46 3.46 -13.97
CA VAL A 137 -8.20 3.21 -14.66
C VAL A 137 -8.33 1.86 -15.36
N GLY A 138 -8.44 1.87 -16.69
CA GLY A 138 -8.76 0.66 -17.44
C GLY A 138 -10.04 0.00 -16.95
N GLY A 139 -9.99 -1.28 -16.62
CA GLY A 139 -11.11 -2.05 -16.07
C GLY A 139 -11.30 -1.96 -14.55
N VAL A 140 -10.56 -1.09 -13.88
CA VAL A 140 -10.57 -0.94 -12.41
C VAL A 140 -11.25 0.37 -12.02
N ARG A 141 -12.13 0.32 -11.01
CA ARG A 141 -12.73 1.52 -10.41
C ARG A 141 -12.03 1.80 -9.08
N VAL A 142 -11.65 3.07 -8.87
CA VAL A 142 -10.96 3.53 -7.67
C VAL A 142 -11.79 4.60 -6.98
N THR A 143 -12.00 4.48 -5.68
CA THR A 143 -12.60 5.53 -4.83
C THR A 143 -11.55 5.99 -3.83
N VAL A 144 -11.39 7.31 -3.70
CA VAL A 144 -10.49 7.92 -2.73
C VAL A 144 -11.13 7.87 -1.35
N THR A 145 -10.42 7.30 -0.37
CA THR A 145 -10.88 7.17 1.01
C THR A 145 -10.12 8.10 1.95
N PRO A 146 -10.70 8.54 3.08
CA PRO A 146 -10.01 9.42 4.02
C PRO A 146 -8.85 8.72 4.70
N ALA A 147 -7.81 9.52 5.02
CA ALA A 147 -6.69 9.16 5.87
C ALA A 147 -6.34 10.35 6.78
N ASP A 148 -5.75 10.10 7.94
CA ASP A 148 -5.32 11.09 8.92
C ASP A 148 -3.82 10.93 9.19
N HIS A 149 -2.98 11.67 8.45
CA HIS A 149 -1.52 11.54 8.49
C HIS A 149 -0.79 12.88 8.42
N ALA A 150 -1.29 13.90 9.11
CA ALA A 150 -0.66 15.23 9.14
C ALA A 150 0.42 15.36 10.24
N TRP A 151 1.34 14.38 10.34
CA TRP A 151 2.39 14.31 11.37
C TRP A 151 3.33 15.53 11.34
N GLN A 152 3.53 16.14 10.18
CA GLN A 152 4.38 17.30 9.98
C GLN A 152 3.93 18.50 10.84
N ASN A 153 2.63 18.56 11.19
CA ASN A 153 2.09 19.63 12.05
C ASN A 153 2.50 19.47 13.51
N ALA A 154 2.97 18.30 13.97
CA ALA A 154 3.41 18.10 15.35
C ALA A 154 4.73 18.83 15.66
N THR A 155 5.60 18.93 14.64
CA THR A 155 6.91 19.60 14.75
C THR A 155 7.18 20.45 13.50
N PRO A 156 6.39 21.54 13.27
CA PRO A 156 6.47 22.30 12.03
C PRO A 156 7.80 23.02 11.89
N LEU A 157 8.37 22.96 10.69
CA LEU A 157 9.56 23.73 10.34
C LEU A 157 9.20 25.20 10.06
N PRO A 158 10.10 26.17 10.28
CA PRO A 158 9.84 27.55 9.94
C PRO A 158 9.47 27.74 8.45
N GLY A 159 8.30 28.34 8.19
CA GLY A 159 7.80 28.55 6.84
C GLY A 159 7.12 27.32 6.20
N GLN A 160 7.02 26.22 6.89
CA GLN A 160 6.28 25.06 6.42
C GLN A 160 4.78 25.37 6.36
N ARG A 161 4.12 24.84 5.32
CA ARG A 161 2.65 24.88 5.25
C ARG A 161 2.01 24.06 6.36
N THR A 162 0.78 24.39 6.72
CA THR A 162 -0.07 23.50 7.51
C THR A 162 -0.59 22.39 6.62
N PHE A 163 -0.47 21.14 7.08
CA PHE A 163 -1.04 19.97 6.43
C PHE A 163 -2.49 19.76 6.90
N HIS A 164 -3.33 19.28 6.00
CA HIS A 164 -4.75 19.02 6.24
C HIS A 164 -5.07 17.54 6.00
N ASP A 165 -6.18 17.05 6.53
CA ASP A 165 -6.57 15.65 6.38
C ASP A 165 -6.75 15.26 4.90
N GLU A 166 -7.17 16.21 4.04
CA GLU A 166 -7.27 15.99 2.59
C GLU A 166 -5.93 15.94 1.84
N ASP A 167 -4.80 16.18 2.49
CA ASP A 167 -3.47 16.04 1.90
C ASP A 167 -2.98 14.58 1.90
N SER A 168 -3.68 13.71 2.63
CA SER A 168 -3.47 12.26 2.68
C SER A 168 -4.74 11.52 2.28
N CYS A 169 -4.62 10.33 1.71
CA CYS A 169 -5.77 9.53 1.33
C CYS A 169 -5.43 8.03 1.32
N GLY A 170 -6.45 7.22 1.29
CA GLY A 170 -6.38 5.82 0.89
C GLY A 170 -7.11 5.59 -0.43
N PHE A 171 -7.09 4.34 -0.91
CA PHE A 171 -7.76 3.91 -2.14
C PHE A 171 -8.55 2.63 -1.95
N TRP A 172 -9.83 2.68 -2.27
CA TRP A 172 -10.68 1.52 -2.44
C TRP A 172 -10.68 1.14 -3.91
N ILE A 173 -10.07 -0.02 -4.23
CA ILE A 173 -9.77 -0.45 -5.60
C ILE A 173 -10.66 -1.63 -5.95
N ASP A 174 -11.72 -1.37 -6.72
CA ASP A 174 -12.69 -2.38 -7.17
C ASP A 174 -12.23 -2.96 -8.51
N THR A 175 -11.72 -4.18 -8.46
CA THR A 175 -11.25 -4.94 -9.63
C THR A 175 -12.33 -5.93 -10.10
N PRO A 176 -12.22 -6.50 -11.31
CA PRO A 176 -13.15 -7.55 -11.77
C PRO A 176 -13.17 -8.80 -10.87
N ASP A 177 -12.12 -9.04 -10.09
CA ASP A 177 -11.96 -10.26 -9.31
C ASP A 177 -12.15 -10.06 -7.80
N GLY A 178 -12.33 -8.83 -7.36
CA GLY A 178 -12.54 -8.50 -5.94
C GLY A 178 -12.05 -7.10 -5.61
N VAL A 179 -12.13 -6.76 -4.33
CA VAL A 179 -11.81 -5.44 -3.81
C VAL A 179 -10.50 -5.48 -3.04
N ILE A 180 -9.60 -4.55 -3.35
CA ILE A 180 -8.39 -4.27 -2.61
C ILE A 180 -8.59 -2.92 -1.91
N TRP A 181 -8.31 -2.85 -0.62
CA TRP A 181 -8.28 -1.58 0.09
C TRP A 181 -6.85 -1.24 0.51
N ALA A 182 -6.37 -0.09 0.07
CA ALA A 182 -5.13 0.55 0.49
C ALA A 182 -5.51 1.76 1.36
N PRO A 183 -5.53 1.65 2.69
CA PRO A 183 -5.92 2.76 3.55
C PRO A 183 -4.96 3.94 3.50
N GLY A 184 -3.72 3.72 3.05
CA GLY A 184 -2.61 4.65 3.19
C GLY A 184 -2.12 4.70 4.65
N ASP A 185 -1.17 5.56 4.93
CA ASP A 185 -0.75 5.85 6.29
C ASP A 185 -1.81 6.70 6.97
N SER A 186 -2.27 6.26 8.13
CA SER A 186 -3.36 6.94 8.81
C SER A 186 -3.43 6.57 10.28
N ARG A 187 -3.77 7.52 11.13
CA ARG A 187 -4.36 7.22 12.43
C ARG A 187 -5.71 6.54 12.23
N LEU A 188 -6.16 5.74 13.20
CA LEU A 188 -7.42 5.02 13.09
C LEU A 188 -8.63 5.98 13.16
N ILE A 189 -9.26 6.22 12.01
CA ILE A 189 -10.56 6.91 11.90
C ILE A 189 -11.65 5.84 12.08
N ARG A 190 -12.10 5.61 13.34
CA ARG A 190 -12.98 4.48 13.67
C ARG A 190 -14.26 4.45 12.87
N GLU A 191 -14.93 5.60 12.72
CA GLU A 191 -16.18 5.76 11.97
C GLU A 191 -16.04 5.46 10.47
N HIS A 192 -14.81 5.45 9.97
CA HIS A 192 -14.49 5.07 8.60
C HIS A 192 -13.83 3.69 8.54
N HIS A 193 -12.66 3.53 9.17
CA HIS A 193 -11.83 2.34 9.00
C HIS A 193 -12.46 1.06 9.53
N LEU A 194 -13.45 1.14 10.45
CA LEU A 194 -14.10 -0.05 11.03
C LEU A 194 -15.49 -0.32 10.44
N THR A 195 -15.97 0.54 9.52
CA THR A 195 -17.36 0.47 9.01
C THR A 195 -17.46 0.29 7.49
N MET A 196 -16.35 0.24 6.80
CA MET A 196 -16.31 -0.04 5.36
C MET A 196 -16.86 -1.44 5.06
N PRO A 197 -17.36 -1.69 3.85
CA PRO A 197 -17.62 -3.05 3.41
C PRO A 197 -16.35 -3.92 3.54
N THR A 198 -16.51 -5.22 3.75
CA THR A 198 -15.35 -6.12 3.84
C THR A 198 -14.63 -6.20 2.49
N PRO A 199 -13.35 -5.80 2.39
CA PRO A 199 -12.55 -6.00 1.18
C PRO A 199 -12.11 -7.46 1.05
N ASP A 200 -11.66 -7.87 -0.14
CA ASP A 200 -11.03 -9.18 -0.31
C ASP A 200 -9.59 -9.17 0.19
N ALA A 201 -8.88 -8.04 0.04
CA ALA A 201 -7.55 -7.84 0.55
C ALA A 201 -7.37 -6.42 1.12
N LEU A 202 -6.62 -6.31 2.20
CA LEU A 202 -6.11 -5.07 2.79
C LEU A 202 -4.62 -4.98 2.52
N LEU A 203 -4.16 -3.87 1.95
CA LEU A 203 -2.75 -3.47 2.04
C LEU A 203 -2.57 -2.93 3.44
N PHE A 204 -1.90 -3.70 4.30
CA PHE A 204 -2.08 -3.58 5.74
C PHE A 204 -0.83 -3.11 6.45
N ASP A 205 -0.84 -1.86 6.87
CA ASP A 205 0.10 -1.31 7.83
C ASP A 205 -0.32 -1.71 9.25
N PHE A 206 0.66 -2.13 10.06
CA PHE A 206 0.48 -2.54 11.46
C PHE A 206 1.60 -2.02 12.35
N SER A 207 2.27 -0.97 11.90
CA SER A 207 3.34 -0.32 12.65
C SER A 207 2.81 0.31 13.95
N ASP A 208 3.65 0.33 15.00
CA ASP A 208 3.27 0.86 16.30
C ASP A 208 3.67 2.35 16.40
N SER A 209 3.17 3.15 15.45
CA SER A 209 3.40 4.59 15.37
C SER A 209 2.12 5.36 15.68
N GLU A 210 2.25 6.47 16.40
CA GLU A 210 1.12 7.35 16.74
C GLU A 210 0.47 8.04 15.53
N TRP A 211 1.20 8.09 14.40
CA TRP A 211 0.73 8.66 13.12
C TRP A 211 0.24 7.62 12.14
N HIS A 212 0.28 6.36 12.54
CA HIS A 212 -0.32 5.21 11.86
C HIS A 212 -1.48 4.68 12.70
N PHE A 213 -1.98 3.50 12.40
CA PHE A 213 -3.08 2.90 13.18
C PHE A 213 -2.72 2.64 14.65
N THR A 214 -1.44 2.69 15.04
CA THR A 214 -0.86 2.05 16.22
C THR A 214 -1.03 0.52 16.15
N PHE A 215 -0.30 -0.23 16.96
CA PHE A 215 -0.46 -1.69 16.93
C PHE A 215 -1.87 -2.13 17.38
N ASP A 216 -2.40 -1.51 18.45
CA ASP A 216 -3.75 -1.84 18.95
C ASP A 216 -4.84 -1.46 17.94
N GLY A 217 -4.72 -0.30 17.29
CA GLY A 217 -5.65 0.13 16.25
C GLY A 217 -5.59 -0.75 15.01
N ALA A 218 -4.40 -1.23 14.62
CA ALA A 218 -4.24 -2.19 13.55
C ALA A 218 -4.91 -3.54 13.88
N VAL A 219 -4.78 -4.02 15.12
CA VAL A 219 -5.49 -5.23 15.59
C VAL A 219 -7.00 -5.02 15.56
N GLU A 220 -7.49 -3.85 16.01
CA GLU A 220 -8.91 -3.50 15.95
C GLU A 220 -9.43 -3.52 14.50
N MET A 221 -8.71 -2.89 13.57
CA MET A 221 -9.06 -2.87 12.15
C MET A 221 -9.00 -4.27 11.53
N ALA A 222 -7.95 -5.03 11.80
CA ALA A 222 -7.85 -6.40 11.33
C ALA A 222 -9.05 -7.25 11.77
N ASN A 223 -9.47 -7.11 13.04
CA ASN A 223 -10.57 -7.88 13.61
C ASN A 223 -11.95 -7.41 13.13
N ALA A 224 -12.08 -6.16 12.65
CA ALA A 224 -13.29 -5.67 11.99
C ALA A 224 -13.55 -6.38 10.64
N TYR A 225 -12.49 -6.85 9.98
CA TYR A 225 -12.57 -7.52 8.67
C TYR A 225 -12.01 -8.95 8.72
N PRO A 226 -12.62 -9.87 9.49
CA PRO A 226 -12.04 -11.20 9.80
C PRO A 226 -11.84 -12.09 8.59
N ASP A 227 -12.44 -11.74 7.47
CA ASP A 227 -12.35 -12.49 6.22
C ASP A 227 -11.36 -11.88 5.21
N ALA A 228 -10.93 -10.63 5.34
CA ALA A 228 -9.99 -10.00 4.40
C ALA A 228 -8.59 -10.60 4.52
N ASP A 229 -7.90 -10.83 3.39
CA ASP A 229 -6.47 -11.13 3.42
C ASP A 229 -5.69 -9.86 3.85
N LEU A 230 -4.74 -10.01 4.79
CA LEU A 230 -3.89 -8.91 5.27
C LEU A 230 -2.53 -9.00 4.58
N LEU A 231 -2.29 -8.17 3.57
CA LEU A 231 -1.01 -8.08 2.88
C LEU A 231 -0.14 -7.07 3.62
N LEU A 232 0.79 -7.57 4.42
CA LEU A 232 1.57 -6.75 5.34
C LEU A 232 2.59 -5.88 4.59
N HIS A 233 2.67 -4.61 4.98
CA HIS A 233 3.68 -3.66 4.52
C HIS A 233 4.18 -2.77 5.67
N HIS A 234 5.07 -1.80 5.41
CA HIS A 234 5.72 -0.96 6.42
C HIS A 234 6.51 -1.76 7.46
N TRP A 235 7.10 -2.87 7.06
CA TRP A 235 7.95 -3.69 7.91
C TRP A 235 9.07 -4.36 7.12
N GLY A 236 10.17 -4.67 7.79
CA GLY A 236 11.21 -5.57 7.28
C GLY A 236 11.97 -5.13 6.04
N SER A 237 11.70 -3.94 5.49
CA SER A 237 12.31 -3.39 4.28
C SER A 237 13.47 -2.45 4.56
N VAL A 238 13.48 -1.79 5.71
CA VAL A 238 14.42 -0.74 6.09
C VAL A 238 15.08 -1.09 7.41
N ASP A 239 16.39 -0.82 7.56
CA ASP A 239 17.11 -0.99 8.83
C ASP A 239 16.80 0.17 9.78
N SER A 240 15.75 0.01 10.55
CA SER A 240 15.19 1.06 11.42
C SER A 240 14.61 0.50 12.72
N PRO A 241 15.37 -0.30 13.50
CA PRO A 241 14.82 -1.00 14.67
C PRO A 241 14.29 -0.05 15.76
N ASP A 242 14.77 1.21 15.78
CA ASP A 242 14.37 2.23 16.74
C ASP A 242 13.36 3.25 16.18
N PHE A 243 12.84 3.00 14.96
CA PHE A 243 11.88 3.89 14.30
C PHE A 243 10.58 3.14 14.00
N SER A 244 9.56 3.40 14.80
CA SER A 244 8.33 2.63 14.84
C SER A 244 7.55 2.53 13.52
N PRO A 245 7.53 3.52 12.63
CA PRO A 245 6.83 3.41 11.35
C PRO A 245 7.28 2.23 10.48
N PHE A 246 8.55 1.76 10.61
CA PHE A 246 9.11 0.75 9.70
C PHE A 246 9.57 -0.54 10.38
N ASN A 247 9.42 -0.66 11.70
CA ASN A 247 9.96 -1.79 12.48
C ASN A 247 8.90 -2.80 12.94
N ALA A 248 7.70 -2.76 12.39
CA ALA A 248 6.63 -3.68 12.75
C ALA A 248 7.07 -5.15 12.62
N ASP A 249 6.53 -6.01 13.48
CA ASP A 249 6.88 -7.42 13.55
C ASP A 249 5.65 -8.30 13.30
N PRO A 250 5.58 -9.01 12.17
CA PRO A 250 4.46 -9.89 11.83
C PRO A 250 4.17 -10.98 12.87
N ASP A 251 5.17 -11.45 13.62
CA ASP A 251 4.95 -12.49 14.62
C ASP A 251 4.04 -11.97 15.75
N ARG A 252 4.07 -10.66 16.07
CA ARG A 252 3.16 -10.06 17.07
C ARG A 252 1.69 -10.10 16.66
N LEU A 253 1.39 -10.06 15.35
CA LEU A 253 -0.01 -10.09 14.87
C LEU A 253 -0.66 -11.46 15.00
N ARG A 254 0.12 -12.54 14.84
CA ARG A 254 -0.42 -13.91 14.76
C ARG A 254 -1.20 -14.35 15.99
N ASP A 255 -0.81 -13.84 17.16
CA ASP A 255 -1.38 -14.24 18.43
C ASP A 255 -2.62 -13.41 18.84
N VAL A 256 -2.87 -12.27 18.16
CA VAL A 256 -3.87 -11.28 18.58
C VAL A 256 -4.96 -11.01 17.56
N VAL A 257 -4.77 -11.38 16.30
CA VAL A 257 -5.81 -11.20 15.28
C VAL A 257 -6.65 -12.47 15.09
N VAL A 258 -7.94 -12.29 14.86
CA VAL A 258 -8.82 -13.40 14.49
C VAL A 258 -8.44 -13.95 13.12
N ASN A 259 -8.58 -15.27 12.92
CA ASN A 259 -8.25 -15.95 11.67
C ASN A 259 -6.81 -15.65 11.17
N PRO A 260 -5.75 -15.90 11.96
CA PRO A 260 -4.38 -15.48 11.61
C PRO A 260 -3.85 -16.09 10.31
N LYS A 261 -4.48 -17.13 9.77
CA LYS A 261 -4.11 -17.74 8.48
C LYS A 261 -4.28 -16.80 7.27
N ARG A 262 -4.98 -15.67 7.43
CA ARG A 262 -5.15 -14.64 6.40
C ARG A 262 -4.03 -13.58 6.40
N ILE A 263 -3.12 -13.63 7.35
CA ILE A 263 -1.92 -12.82 7.37
C ILE A 263 -1.00 -13.28 6.24
N ARG A 264 -0.68 -12.36 5.32
CA ARG A 264 0.18 -12.60 4.15
C ARG A 264 1.52 -11.91 4.34
N VAL A 265 2.51 -12.69 4.78
CA VAL A 265 3.91 -12.27 4.90
C VAL A 265 4.58 -12.56 3.56
N LEU A 266 4.47 -11.62 2.62
CA LEU A 266 5.01 -11.78 1.27
C LEU A 266 6.50 -11.44 1.24
N ALA A 267 7.26 -12.13 0.39
CA ALA A 267 8.53 -11.62 -0.05
C ALA A 267 8.31 -10.43 -1.01
N PRO A 268 9.20 -9.42 -1.02
CA PRO A 268 9.15 -8.41 -2.07
C PRO A 268 9.17 -9.08 -3.45
N GLY A 269 8.21 -8.75 -4.31
CA GLY A 269 8.03 -9.33 -5.63
C GLY A 269 7.30 -10.68 -5.68
N GLU A 270 7.00 -11.33 -4.55
CA GLU A 270 6.19 -12.55 -4.54
C GLU A 270 4.76 -12.27 -5.05
N PRO A 271 4.23 -13.06 -6.01
CA PRO A 271 2.87 -12.86 -6.49
C PRO A 271 1.83 -13.33 -5.48
N PHE A 272 0.87 -12.47 -5.18
CA PHE A 272 -0.34 -12.81 -4.47
C PHE A 272 -1.52 -12.72 -5.43
N ARG A 273 -2.23 -13.83 -5.64
CA ARG A 273 -3.46 -13.85 -6.47
C ARG A 273 -4.66 -13.54 -5.59
N LEU A 274 -5.39 -12.50 -5.95
CA LEU A 274 -6.64 -12.15 -5.28
C LEU A 274 -7.65 -13.30 -5.46
N GLY A 275 -8.11 -13.88 -4.35
CA GLY A 275 -9.10 -14.95 -4.36
C GLY A 275 -10.47 -14.40 -4.64
N ALA A 276 -11.13 -14.86 -5.71
CA ALA A 276 -12.54 -14.57 -5.93
C ALA A 276 -13.37 -15.23 -4.82
N ARG A 277 -13.83 -14.44 -3.86
CA ARG A 277 -14.86 -14.91 -2.94
C ARG A 277 -16.22 -14.84 -3.63
N PRO A 278 -17.13 -15.81 -3.40
CA PRO A 278 -18.48 -15.66 -3.90
C PRO A 278 -19.05 -14.37 -3.31
N ARG A 279 -19.27 -13.36 -4.16
CA ARG A 279 -19.90 -12.09 -3.74
C ARG A 279 -21.22 -12.46 -3.07
N ARG A 280 -21.36 -12.27 -1.76
CA ARG A 280 -22.66 -12.24 -1.12
C ARG A 280 -23.44 -11.11 -1.79
N ARG A 281 -24.36 -11.47 -2.70
CA ARG A 281 -25.31 -10.50 -3.24
C ARG A 281 -26.04 -9.93 -2.02
N GLY A 282 -25.67 -8.73 -1.62
CA GLY A 282 -26.45 -7.97 -0.66
C GLY A 282 -27.87 -7.89 -1.22
N ALA A 283 -28.83 -8.43 -0.47
CA ALA A 283 -30.23 -8.23 -0.76
C ALA A 283 -30.46 -6.70 -0.73
N ILE A 284 -30.63 -6.12 -1.91
CA ILE A 284 -31.24 -4.80 -2.03
C ILE A 284 -32.69 -5.05 -1.63
N SER A 285 -33.01 -4.84 -0.35
CA SER A 285 -34.39 -4.69 0.10
C SER A 285 -34.88 -3.37 -0.49
N GLY A 286 -35.88 -3.48 -1.38
CA GLY A 286 -36.61 -2.38 -1.99
C GLY A 286 -37.37 -1.49 -1.00
#